data_4177bf23071f14d32acbfd408068a107
#
_entry.id   4177bf23071f14d32acbfd408068a107
#
_cell.length_a   1.000
_cell.length_b   1.000
_cell.length_c   1.000
_cell.angle_alpha   90.00
_cell.angle_beta   90.00
_cell.angle_gamma   90.00
#
_symmetry.space_group_name_H-M   'P 1'
#
loop_
_entity.id
_entity.type
_entity.pdbx_description
1 polymer ?
#
loop_
_entity_poly.entity_id
_entity_poly.type
_entity_poly.pdbx_seq_one_letter_code
_entity_poly.pdbx_strand_id
1 'polypeptide(L)'
;MIGDARTPEEAERERRLRALTDDGDIITAEQYRQRSRRSFLGFGALGLAGYAGFNRLQNQDESDRIPALLRWGLERNDDVWSALERDGARARTFSISDREDIRVNGTIGLESPLDDALEISLVGVDGSEYRTVPVGDVRNLESHDMVWEHKCIEGWANIVHWTGARLSDFIVEHQPDDDWQYLSLRTPDEDYYVGIDRYTAFHDQTLVAWALNGNDLTPDHGAPLRLVTPFKYGIKQLKRIGIIEFTNDRPPDYWFERGYDWHASF
;
A
#
# COMPACT_ATOMS: atom_id res chain seq x y z
N MET A 1 52.73 -36.75 -55.13
CA MET A 1 51.36 -36.27 -54.87
C MET A 1 50.80 -37.14 -53.76
N ILE A 2 50.92 -36.71 -52.51
CA ILE A 2 50.31 -37.40 -51.36
C ILE A 2 48.98 -36.69 -51.07
N GLY A 3 47.90 -37.37 -51.45
CA GLY A 3 46.56 -36.88 -51.19
C GLY A 3 46.24 -37.01 -49.71
N ASP A 4 45.95 -35.89 -49.05
CA ASP A 4 45.48 -35.79 -47.70
C ASP A 4 44.01 -36.30 -47.64
N ALA A 5 43.88 -37.61 -47.44
CA ALA A 5 42.59 -38.28 -47.28
C ALA A 5 42.14 -38.15 -45.80
N ARG A 6 41.44 -37.08 -45.48
CA ARG A 6 40.77 -36.91 -44.21
C ARG A 6 39.78 -38.06 -43.96
N THR A 7 39.74 -38.55 -42.77
CA THR A 7 38.78 -39.59 -42.40
C THR A 7 37.34 -38.99 -42.37
N PRO A 8 36.32 -39.81 -42.60
CA PRO A 8 34.92 -39.33 -42.54
C PRO A 8 34.59 -38.69 -41.19
N GLU A 9 35.23 -39.14 -40.14
CA GLU A 9 35.01 -38.60 -38.78
C GLU A 9 35.63 -37.20 -38.57
N GLU A 10 36.81 -36.98 -39.19
CA GLU A 10 37.45 -35.63 -39.19
C GLU A 10 36.64 -34.65 -40.05
N ALA A 11 36.07 -35.06 -41.15
CA ALA A 11 35.20 -34.23 -41.98
C ALA A 11 33.89 -33.90 -41.27
N GLU A 12 33.31 -34.80 -40.51
CA GLU A 12 32.11 -34.57 -39.69
C GLU A 12 32.39 -33.63 -38.53
N ARG A 13 33.53 -33.82 -37.86
CA ARG A 13 33.97 -32.93 -36.77
C ARG A 13 34.19 -31.48 -37.24
N GLU A 14 34.81 -31.35 -38.42
CA GLU A 14 35.05 -30.04 -39.04
C GLU A 14 33.76 -29.38 -39.46
N ARG A 15 32.76 -30.12 -39.98
CA ARG A 15 31.41 -29.60 -40.29
C ARG A 15 30.70 -29.11 -38.99
N ARG A 16 30.77 -29.89 -37.92
CA ARG A 16 30.20 -29.50 -36.65
C ARG A 16 30.89 -28.26 -36.05
N LEU A 17 32.20 -28.16 -36.16
CA LEU A 17 32.96 -26.99 -35.76
C LEU A 17 32.58 -25.77 -36.64
N ARG A 18 32.44 -25.93 -37.95
CA ARG A 18 31.98 -24.85 -38.80
C ARG A 18 30.54 -24.43 -38.52
N ALA A 19 29.65 -25.36 -38.24
CA ALA A 19 28.26 -25.04 -37.86
C ALA A 19 28.17 -24.30 -36.53
N LEU A 20 29.10 -24.55 -35.59
CA LEU A 20 29.21 -23.83 -34.34
C LEU A 20 29.89 -22.45 -34.48
N THR A 21 30.62 -22.22 -35.56
CA THR A 21 31.33 -20.95 -35.87
C THR A 21 30.60 -20.09 -36.88
N ASP A 22 29.59 -20.63 -37.60
CA ASP A 22 28.93 -19.95 -38.70
C ASP A 22 27.72 -19.10 -38.32
N ASP A 23 27.39 -19.06 -37.00
CA ASP A 23 26.31 -18.24 -36.44
C ASP A 23 26.84 -16.98 -35.69
N GLY A 24 28.05 -16.60 -35.99
CA GLY A 24 28.67 -15.36 -35.51
C GLY A 24 29.45 -14.66 -36.60
N ASP A 25 29.03 -13.48 -36.97
CA ASP A 25 29.82 -12.54 -37.79
C ASP A 25 31.27 -12.58 -37.34
N ILE A 26 32.19 -13.17 -38.16
CA ILE A 26 33.62 -13.12 -37.91
C ILE A 26 34.03 -11.64 -37.98
N ILE A 27 34.05 -10.99 -36.84
CA ILE A 27 34.46 -9.59 -36.76
C ILE A 27 35.98 -9.50 -36.87
N THR A 28 36.48 -8.56 -37.65
CA THR A 28 37.90 -8.27 -37.70
C THR A 28 38.42 -7.71 -36.36
N ALA A 29 39.73 -7.86 -36.12
CA ALA A 29 40.35 -7.31 -34.90
C ALA A 29 40.09 -5.80 -34.76
N GLU A 30 39.93 -5.11 -35.86
CA GLU A 30 39.62 -3.67 -35.89
C GLU A 30 38.16 -3.39 -35.52
N GLN A 31 37.20 -4.16 -36.03
CA GLN A 31 35.79 -4.10 -35.63
C GLN A 31 35.62 -4.48 -34.19
N TYR A 32 36.34 -5.51 -33.70
CA TYR A 32 36.33 -5.87 -32.28
C TYR A 32 36.79 -4.71 -31.38
N ARG A 33 37.93 -4.05 -31.72
CA ARG A 33 38.42 -2.91 -30.98
C ARG A 33 37.44 -1.72 -31.02
N GLN A 34 36.80 -1.47 -32.15
CA GLN A 34 35.80 -0.40 -32.26
C GLN A 34 34.56 -0.71 -31.42
N ARG A 35 34.02 -1.96 -31.48
CA ARG A 35 32.89 -2.37 -30.64
C ARG A 35 33.24 -2.32 -29.16
N SER A 36 34.39 -2.83 -28.78
CA SER A 36 34.88 -2.79 -27.38
C SER A 36 35.04 -1.36 -26.85
N ARG A 37 35.61 -0.45 -27.65
CA ARG A 37 35.70 0.97 -27.28
C ARG A 37 34.33 1.64 -27.14
N ARG A 38 33.41 1.38 -28.07
CA ARG A 38 32.05 1.92 -27.99
C ARG A 38 31.29 1.40 -26.76
N SER A 39 31.39 0.10 -26.48
CA SER A 39 30.81 -0.51 -25.30
C SER A 39 31.41 0.07 -24.01
N PHE A 40 32.74 0.19 -23.95
CA PHE A 40 33.44 0.78 -22.79
C PHE A 40 33.01 2.25 -22.55
N LEU A 41 32.93 3.06 -23.61
CA LEU A 41 32.46 4.44 -23.52
C LEU A 41 30.98 4.50 -23.15
N GLY A 42 30.14 3.60 -23.71
CA GLY A 42 28.73 3.50 -23.36
C GLY A 42 28.51 3.12 -21.89
N PHE A 43 29.21 2.09 -21.40
CA PHE A 43 29.14 1.70 -19.98
C PHE A 43 29.72 2.77 -19.06
N GLY A 44 30.80 3.45 -19.47
CA GLY A 44 31.37 4.57 -18.73
C GLY A 44 30.39 5.75 -18.63
N ALA A 45 29.72 6.09 -19.73
CA ALA A 45 28.71 7.14 -19.75
C ALA A 45 27.48 6.78 -18.88
N LEU A 46 27.01 5.52 -18.96
CA LEU A 46 25.92 5.02 -18.11
C LEU A 46 26.32 5.00 -16.64
N GLY A 47 27.55 4.61 -16.31
CA GLY A 47 28.08 4.65 -14.95
C GLY A 47 28.15 6.07 -14.40
N LEU A 48 28.63 7.04 -15.19
CA LEU A 48 28.67 8.44 -14.82
C LEU A 48 27.26 9.04 -14.68
N ALA A 49 26.34 8.70 -15.59
CA ALA A 49 24.95 9.14 -15.51
C ALA A 49 24.25 8.55 -14.27
N GLY A 50 24.51 7.27 -13.98
CA GLY A 50 24.02 6.61 -12.77
C GLY A 50 24.56 7.24 -11.48
N TYR A 51 25.87 7.54 -11.45
CA TYR A 51 26.49 8.22 -10.32
C TYR A 51 25.96 9.66 -10.15
N ALA A 52 25.84 10.42 -11.25
CA ALA A 52 25.29 11.77 -11.22
C ALA A 52 23.82 11.76 -10.78
N GLY A 53 23.03 10.79 -11.27
CA GLY A 53 21.65 10.58 -10.83
C GLY A 53 21.56 10.24 -9.34
N PHE A 54 22.37 9.31 -8.87
CA PHE A 54 22.47 8.95 -7.46
C PHE A 54 22.89 10.13 -6.57
N ASN A 55 23.91 10.88 -6.99
CA ASN A 55 24.39 12.04 -6.25
C ASN A 55 23.33 13.17 -6.23
N ARG A 56 22.57 13.31 -7.32
CA ARG A 56 21.45 14.25 -7.37
C ARG A 56 20.32 13.82 -6.45
N LEU A 57 20.02 12.52 -6.36
CA LEU A 57 19.02 11.96 -5.43
C LEU A 57 19.42 12.21 -3.97
N GLN A 58 20.69 12.01 -3.64
CA GLN A 58 21.20 12.23 -2.26
C GLN A 58 21.24 13.71 -1.84
N ASN A 59 21.38 14.64 -2.80
CA ASN A 59 21.50 16.07 -2.54
C ASN A 59 20.20 16.84 -2.87
N GLN A 60 19.05 16.15 -3.00
CA GLN A 60 17.76 16.82 -3.15
C GLN A 60 17.28 17.38 -1.83
N ASP A 61 16.54 18.49 -1.90
CA ASP A 61 15.78 18.99 -0.77
C ASP A 61 14.82 17.88 -0.31
N GLU A 62 14.88 17.55 0.97
CA GLU A 62 14.00 16.56 1.59
C GLU A 62 12.66 17.22 1.87
N SER A 63 11.58 16.66 1.31
CA SER A 63 10.23 16.91 1.79
C SER A 63 9.95 15.86 2.86
N ASP A 64 9.84 16.28 4.12
CA ASP A 64 9.59 15.39 5.27
C ASP A 64 10.61 14.23 5.38
N ARG A 65 11.90 14.52 5.19
CA ARG A 65 13.02 13.55 5.21
C ARG A 65 12.99 12.53 4.06
N ILE A 66 12.18 12.75 3.02
CA ILE A 66 12.10 11.87 1.85
C ILE A 66 12.59 12.64 0.63
N PRO A 67 13.53 12.10 -0.17
CA PRO A 67 13.97 12.73 -1.40
C PRO A 67 12.80 13.09 -2.31
N ALA A 68 12.77 14.32 -2.82
CA ALA A 68 11.63 14.87 -3.57
C ALA A 68 11.20 13.99 -4.77
N LEU A 69 12.13 13.30 -5.44
CA LEU A 69 11.80 12.40 -6.53
C LEU A 69 11.05 11.14 -6.05
N LEU A 70 11.40 10.62 -4.88
CA LEU A 70 10.69 9.48 -4.28
C LEU A 70 9.30 9.92 -3.80
N ARG A 71 9.19 11.09 -3.20
CA ARG A 71 7.90 11.69 -2.83
C ARG A 71 7.00 11.84 -4.05
N TRP A 72 7.52 12.42 -5.15
CA TRP A 72 6.79 12.53 -6.40
C TRP A 72 6.32 11.17 -6.94
N GLY A 73 7.16 10.12 -6.85
CA GLY A 73 6.78 8.76 -7.24
C GLY A 73 5.63 8.20 -6.41
N LEU A 74 5.65 8.41 -5.09
CA LEU A 74 4.57 8.00 -4.18
C LEU A 74 3.26 8.75 -4.47
N GLU A 75 3.34 10.06 -4.78
CA GLU A 75 2.18 10.85 -5.16
C GLU A 75 1.55 10.39 -6.49
N ARG A 76 2.36 9.93 -7.45
CA ARG A 76 1.86 9.37 -8.71
C ARG A 76 1.19 8.01 -8.55
N ASN A 77 1.50 7.32 -7.49
CA ASN A 77 0.83 6.05 -7.16
C ASN A 77 -0.66 6.24 -6.89
N ASP A 78 -1.05 7.38 -6.34
CA ASP A 78 -2.45 7.74 -6.13
C ASP A 78 -3.24 7.76 -7.45
N ASP A 79 -2.67 8.36 -8.50
CA ASP A 79 -3.29 8.41 -9.83
C ASP A 79 -3.51 6.98 -10.39
N VAL A 80 -2.54 6.08 -10.14
CA VAL A 80 -2.61 4.68 -10.60
C VAL A 80 -3.69 3.91 -9.84
N TRP A 81 -3.72 4.02 -8.52
CA TRP A 81 -4.72 3.32 -7.71
C TRP A 81 -6.13 3.82 -7.99
N SER A 82 -6.34 5.14 -8.06
CA SER A 82 -7.65 5.71 -8.42
C SER A 82 -8.14 5.23 -9.80
N ALA A 83 -7.23 5.02 -10.75
CA ALA A 83 -7.57 4.48 -12.06
C ALA A 83 -7.87 2.96 -12.05
N LEU A 84 -7.37 2.23 -11.05
CA LEU A 84 -7.60 0.79 -10.87
C LEU A 84 -8.82 0.48 -10.01
N GLU A 85 -9.30 1.43 -9.23
CA GLU A 85 -10.51 1.30 -8.42
C GLU A 85 -11.71 1.06 -9.34
N ARG A 86 -12.49 0.04 -9.02
CA ARG A 86 -13.66 -0.37 -9.82
C ARG A 86 -14.84 -0.63 -8.91
N ASP A 87 -15.98 -0.06 -9.26
CA ASP A 87 -17.23 -0.36 -8.59
C ASP A 87 -17.48 -1.88 -8.57
N GLY A 88 -17.82 -2.40 -7.38
CA GLY A 88 -18.12 -3.81 -7.18
C GLY A 88 -16.90 -4.74 -7.05
N ALA A 89 -15.66 -4.22 -7.06
CA ALA A 89 -14.51 -5.03 -6.66
C ALA A 89 -14.64 -5.43 -5.19
N ARG A 90 -14.40 -6.70 -4.87
CA ARG A 90 -14.53 -7.23 -3.51
C ARG A 90 -13.31 -8.05 -3.13
N ALA A 91 -12.82 -7.84 -1.92
CA ALA A 91 -11.82 -8.73 -1.34
C ALA A 91 -12.42 -10.13 -1.16
N ARG A 92 -11.58 -11.15 -1.34
CA ARG A 92 -11.97 -12.54 -1.12
C ARG A 92 -12.41 -12.73 0.34
N THR A 93 -13.53 -13.39 0.52
CA THR A 93 -14.02 -13.79 1.85
C THR A 93 -13.73 -15.26 2.11
N PHE A 94 -13.64 -15.62 3.39
CA PHE A 94 -13.35 -16.96 3.89
C PHE A 94 -14.46 -17.45 4.81
N SER A 95 -14.41 -18.72 5.20
CA SER A 95 -15.29 -19.24 6.24
C SER A 95 -14.87 -18.74 7.62
N ILE A 96 -15.82 -18.59 8.55
CA ILE A 96 -15.52 -18.25 9.96
C ILE A 96 -14.61 -19.32 10.59
N SER A 97 -14.70 -20.57 10.13
CA SER A 97 -13.83 -21.66 10.60
C SER A 97 -12.35 -21.48 10.23
N ASP A 98 -12.07 -20.65 9.23
CA ASP A 98 -10.69 -20.41 8.73
C ASP A 98 -10.00 -19.27 9.49
N ARG A 99 -10.71 -18.63 10.44
CA ARG A 99 -10.15 -17.53 11.21
C ARG A 99 -8.95 -17.95 12.05
N GLU A 100 -7.99 -17.05 12.13
CA GLU A 100 -6.76 -17.18 12.88
C GLU A 100 -6.67 -16.11 13.96
N ASP A 101 -5.85 -16.34 14.98
CA ASP A 101 -5.54 -15.30 15.94
C ASP A 101 -4.67 -14.24 15.27
N ILE A 102 -5.13 -13.00 15.32
CA ILE A 102 -4.38 -11.87 14.76
C ILE A 102 -3.27 -11.44 15.73
N ARG A 103 -2.08 -11.21 15.18
CA ARG A 103 -0.97 -10.65 15.92
C ARG A 103 -1.30 -9.23 16.37
N VAL A 104 -1.05 -8.92 17.65
CA VAL A 104 -1.02 -7.52 18.11
C VAL A 104 0.18 -6.82 17.49
N ASN A 105 -0.07 -5.72 16.78
CA ASN A 105 0.98 -4.93 16.16
C ASN A 105 0.63 -3.44 16.19
N GLY A 106 1.60 -2.60 16.59
CA GLY A 106 1.45 -1.15 16.68
C GLY A 106 0.65 -0.70 17.93
N THR A 107 1.20 0.27 18.62
CA THR A 107 0.64 0.86 19.86
C THR A 107 0.41 2.36 19.74
N ILE A 108 0.81 2.99 18.64
CA ILE A 108 0.68 4.44 18.43
C ILE A 108 -0.82 4.80 18.49
N GLY A 109 -1.15 5.83 19.24
CA GLY A 109 -2.52 6.28 19.47
C GLY A 109 -3.34 5.41 20.45
N LEU A 110 -2.68 4.50 21.18
CA LEU A 110 -3.32 3.63 22.18
C LEU A 110 -2.78 3.87 23.60
N GLU A 111 -1.89 4.84 23.78
CA GLU A 111 -1.24 5.11 25.08
C GLU A 111 -2.19 5.75 26.09
N SER A 112 -3.18 6.52 25.62
CA SER A 112 -4.21 7.07 26.48
C SER A 112 -5.08 5.95 27.07
N PRO A 113 -5.52 6.08 28.33
CA PRO A 113 -6.47 5.14 28.91
C PRO A 113 -7.73 5.00 28.05
N LEU A 114 -8.30 3.79 28.03
CA LEU A 114 -9.59 3.58 27.39
C LEU A 114 -10.66 4.31 28.18
N ASP A 115 -11.40 5.19 27.53
CA ASP A 115 -12.55 5.88 28.11
C ASP A 115 -13.83 5.14 27.70
N ASP A 116 -14.59 4.65 28.66
CA ASP A 116 -15.87 3.98 28.41
C ASP A 116 -16.93 4.96 27.85
N ALA A 117 -16.72 6.26 28.05
CA ALA A 117 -17.56 7.33 27.51
C ALA A 117 -17.02 7.93 26.20
N LEU A 118 -16.12 7.23 25.50
CA LEU A 118 -15.56 7.72 24.26
C LEU A 118 -16.67 8.04 23.24
N GLU A 119 -16.61 9.25 22.70
CA GLU A 119 -17.42 9.72 21.59
C GLU A 119 -16.53 9.96 20.37
N ILE A 120 -17.10 9.79 19.18
CA ILE A 120 -16.42 10.15 17.93
C ILE A 120 -16.73 11.61 17.63
N SER A 121 -15.72 12.46 17.56
CA SER A 121 -15.84 13.84 17.10
C SER A 121 -15.92 13.88 15.55
N LEU A 122 -16.94 14.53 15.01
CA LEU A 122 -17.14 14.73 13.58
C LEU A 122 -16.79 16.16 13.21
N VAL A 123 -15.82 16.30 12.29
CA VAL A 123 -15.30 17.57 11.80
C VAL A 123 -15.72 17.75 10.35
N GLY A 124 -16.28 18.91 10.02
CA GLY A 124 -16.73 19.25 8.68
C GLY A 124 -15.61 19.73 7.76
N VAL A 125 -15.97 19.99 6.51
CA VAL A 125 -15.04 20.45 5.45
C VAL A 125 -14.39 21.80 5.78
N ASP A 126 -15.00 22.58 6.61
CA ASP A 126 -14.47 23.86 7.13
C ASP A 126 -13.50 23.70 8.30
N GLY A 127 -13.24 22.47 8.74
CA GLY A 127 -12.40 22.15 9.88
C GLY A 127 -13.06 22.37 11.25
N SER A 128 -14.36 22.67 11.31
CA SER A 128 -15.07 22.81 12.57
C SER A 128 -15.72 21.50 13.00
N GLU A 129 -15.68 21.22 14.30
CA GLU A 129 -16.48 20.14 14.88
C GLU A 129 -17.96 20.54 14.83
N TYR A 130 -18.79 19.68 14.25
CA TYR A 130 -20.24 19.93 14.14
C TYR A 130 -21.10 18.92 14.91
N ARG A 131 -20.53 17.79 15.32
CA ARG A 131 -21.25 16.72 16.05
C ARG A 131 -20.28 15.82 16.80
N THR A 132 -20.75 15.23 17.90
CA THR A 132 -20.16 14.04 18.52
C THR A 132 -21.13 12.88 18.43
N VAL A 133 -20.61 11.66 18.27
CA VAL A 133 -21.39 10.42 18.15
C VAL A 133 -20.90 9.43 19.18
N PRO A 134 -21.75 9.07 20.17
CA PRO A 134 -21.41 8.03 21.13
C PRO A 134 -21.12 6.68 20.47
N VAL A 135 -20.17 5.92 20.98
CA VAL A 135 -19.84 4.57 20.50
C VAL A 135 -21.07 3.66 20.48
N GLY A 136 -21.99 3.84 21.44
CA GLY A 136 -23.25 3.09 21.51
C GLY A 136 -24.13 3.27 20.27
N ASP A 137 -24.17 4.50 19.73
CA ASP A 137 -24.97 4.79 18.52
C ASP A 137 -24.38 4.12 17.27
N VAL A 138 -23.04 4.06 17.17
CA VAL A 138 -22.39 3.28 16.10
C VAL A 138 -22.73 1.80 16.20
N ARG A 139 -22.76 1.24 17.40
CA ARG A 139 -23.13 -0.18 17.63
C ARG A 139 -24.62 -0.48 17.40
N ASN A 140 -25.48 0.54 17.32
CA ASN A 140 -26.89 0.40 16.97
C ASN A 140 -27.14 0.35 15.46
N LEU A 141 -26.16 0.68 14.61
CA LEU A 141 -26.23 0.52 13.17
C LEU A 141 -26.31 -0.98 12.79
N GLU A 142 -26.70 -1.27 11.55
CA GLU A 142 -26.76 -2.64 11.04
C GLU A 142 -25.39 -3.32 11.16
N SER A 143 -25.36 -4.46 11.85
CA SER A 143 -24.14 -5.24 12.10
C SER A 143 -23.84 -6.15 10.93
N HIS A 144 -22.58 -6.17 10.50
CA HIS A 144 -22.07 -7.03 9.44
C HIS A 144 -20.91 -7.88 9.95
N ASP A 145 -20.93 -9.16 9.58
CA ASP A 145 -19.84 -10.10 9.82
C ASP A 145 -19.05 -10.30 8.53
N MET A 146 -17.75 -10.06 8.57
CA MET A 146 -16.88 -10.22 7.41
C MET A 146 -15.60 -10.95 7.78
N VAL A 147 -15.22 -11.92 6.95
CA VAL A 147 -14.00 -12.72 7.14
C VAL A 147 -13.12 -12.55 5.92
N TRP A 148 -11.98 -11.88 6.10
CA TRP A 148 -11.00 -11.71 5.04
C TRP A 148 -9.56 -11.79 5.54
N GLU A 149 -8.61 -11.79 4.60
CA GLU A 149 -7.19 -11.78 4.90
C GLU A 149 -6.73 -10.36 5.26
N HIS A 150 -6.41 -10.14 6.54
CA HIS A 150 -5.76 -8.93 7.02
C HIS A 150 -4.26 -9.00 6.71
N LYS A 151 -3.76 -8.06 5.93
CA LYS A 151 -2.35 -8.01 5.52
C LYS A 151 -1.61 -6.89 6.24
N CYS A 152 -0.45 -7.23 6.80
CA CYS A 152 0.46 -6.25 7.35
C CYS A 152 1.56 -5.92 6.35
N ILE A 153 1.99 -4.64 6.33
CA ILE A 153 3.11 -4.20 5.50
C ILE A 153 4.45 -4.85 5.88
N GLU A 154 4.53 -5.46 7.07
CA GLU A 154 5.66 -6.25 7.53
C GLU A 154 5.76 -7.65 6.87
N GLY A 155 4.82 -8.00 5.97
CA GLY A 155 4.85 -9.23 5.18
C GLY A 155 4.15 -10.43 5.82
N TRP A 156 3.38 -10.27 6.89
CA TRP A 156 2.53 -11.32 7.45
C TRP A 156 1.05 -11.04 7.15
N ALA A 157 0.24 -12.08 7.15
CA ALA A 157 -1.20 -12.00 6.96
C ALA A 157 -1.91 -13.01 7.86
N ASN A 158 -3.16 -12.68 8.25
CA ASN A 158 -4.04 -13.58 9.00
C ASN A 158 -5.46 -13.49 8.44
N ILE A 159 -6.18 -14.59 8.44
CA ILE A 159 -7.62 -14.61 8.16
C ILE A 159 -8.36 -14.22 9.43
N VAL A 160 -9.10 -13.12 9.38
CA VAL A 160 -9.71 -12.50 10.55
C VAL A 160 -11.20 -12.30 10.34
N HIS A 161 -11.99 -12.62 11.35
CA HIS A 161 -13.42 -12.35 11.39
C HIS A 161 -13.65 -11.02 12.11
N TRP A 162 -14.17 -10.05 11.37
CA TRP A 162 -14.55 -8.73 11.87
C TRP A 162 -16.05 -8.60 11.98
N THR A 163 -16.52 -7.99 13.06
CA THR A 163 -17.92 -7.61 13.24
C THR A 163 -18.02 -6.10 13.48
N GLY A 164 -18.87 -5.41 12.73
CA GLY A 164 -19.03 -3.96 12.80
C GLY A 164 -20.13 -3.43 11.90
N ALA A 165 -20.36 -2.11 11.92
CA ALA A 165 -21.19 -1.44 10.95
C ALA A 165 -20.38 -1.08 9.69
N ARG A 166 -21.03 -1.00 8.53
CA ARG A 166 -20.37 -0.41 7.35
C ARG A 166 -20.07 1.05 7.62
N LEU A 167 -18.88 1.47 7.21
CA LEU A 167 -18.54 2.89 7.31
C LEU A 167 -19.48 3.74 6.44
N SER A 168 -19.95 3.22 5.31
CA SER A 168 -20.95 3.89 4.46
C SER A 168 -22.25 4.19 5.20
N ASP A 169 -22.74 3.27 6.04
CA ASP A 169 -24.00 3.45 6.78
C ASP A 169 -23.81 4.53 7.85
N PHE A 170 -22.67 4.53 8.54
CA PHE A 170 -22.28 5.59 9.46
C PHE A 170 -22.20 6.96 8.76
N ILE A 171 -21.57 7.01 7.58
CA ILE A 171 -21.43 8.24 6.80
C ILE A 171 -22.81 8.77 6.38
N VAL A 172 -23.67 7.93 5.84
CA VAL A 172 -25.01 8.32 5.38
C VAL A 172 -25.84 8.96 6.50
N GLU A 173 -25.68 8.48 7.76
CA GLU A 173 -26.40 9.01 8.91
C GLU A 173 -25.78 10.30 9.48
N HIS A 174 -24.48 10.48 9.32
CA HIS A 174 -23.75 11.50 10.09
C HIS A 174 -22.94 12.49 9.26
N GLN A 175 -22.80 12.34 7.93
CA GLN A 175 -22.00 13.24 7.08
C GLN A 175 -22.53 14.69 7.12
N PRO A 176 -21.65 15.68 6.87
CA PRO A 176 -22.07 17.06 6.69
C PRO A 176 -22.88 17.23 5.40
N ASP A 177 -23.60 18.36 5.30
CA ASP A 177 -24.35 18.71 4.08
C ASP A 177 -23.44 19.09 2.91
N ASP A 178 -22.19 19.45 3.19
CA ASP A 178 -21.20 19.84 2.18
C ASP A 178 -20.63 18.62 1.44
N ASP A 179 -20.26 18.80 0.17
CA ASP A 179 -19.53 17.79 -0.58
C ASP A 179 -18.11 17.59 -0.03
N TRP A 180 -17.67 16.36 0.01
CA TRP A 180 -16.35 15.96 0.46
C TRP A 180 -15.76 14.84 -0.42
N GLN A 181 -14.43 14.68 -0.42
CA GLN A 181 -13.70 13.69 -1.24
C GLN A 181 -12.92 12.68 -0.40
N TYR A 182 -12.50 13.06 0.79
CA TYR A 182 -11.65 12.24 1.66
C TYR A 182 -12.17 12.26 3.08
N LEU A 183 -11.78 11.22 3.83
CA LEU A 183 -11.88 11.18 5.29
C LEU A 183 -10.49 11.16 5.90
N SER A 184 -10.30 11.98 6.93
CA SER A 184 -9.19 11.85 7.89
C SER A 184 -9.73 11.18 9.14
N LEU A 185 -9.16 10.05 9.53
CA LEU A 185 -9.50 9.39 10.79
C LEU A 185 -8.30 9.50 11.74
N ARG A 186 -8.58 9.87 12.98
CA ARG A 186 -7.53 10.06 14.00
C ARG A 186 -7.90 9.33 15.27
N THR A 187 -6.86 8.93 16.05
CA THR A 187 -7.02 8.49 17.43
C THR A 187 -7.43 9.66 18.33
N PRO A 188 -8.00 9.42 19.54
CA PRO A 188 -8.40 10.51 20.42
C PRO A 188 -7.26 11.44 20.84
N ASP A 189 -6.02 10.94 20.91
CA ASP A 189 -4.80 11.70 21.20
C ASP A 189 -4.16 12.34 19.97
N GLU A 190 -4.70 12.05 18.78
CA GLU A 190 -4.21 12.48 17.45
C GLU A 190 -2.79 11.99 17.10
N ASP A 191 -2.22 11.09 17.87
CA ASP A 191 -0.86 10.57 17.63
C ASP A 191 -0.80 9.65 16.42
N TYR A 192 -1.92 8.99 16.06
CA TYR A 192 -2.03 8.20 14.84
C TYR A 192 -3.21 8.65 13.99
N TYR A 193 -2.95 8.87 12.71
CA TYR A 193 -3.94 9.37 11.76
C TYR A 193 -3.76 8.70 10.39
N VAL A 194 -4.89 8.46 9.73
CA VAL A 194 -4.93 7.88 8.39
C VAL A 194 -5.91 8.63 7.50
N GLY A 195 -5.54 8.79 6.24
CA GLY A 195 -6.42 9.31 5.20
C GLY A 195 -7.00 8.18 4.37
N ILE A 196 -8.28 8.26 4.02
CA ILE A 196 -8.92 7.38 3.03
C ILE A 196 -9.72 8.22 2.04
N ASP A 197 -9.79 7.73 0.80
CA ASP A 197 -10.63 8.32 -0.25
C ASP A 197 -12.10 7.92 -0.08
N ARG A 198 -12.96 8.65 -0.79
CA ARG A 198 -14.41 8.43 -0.78
C ARG A 198 -14.77 7.01 -1.27
N TYR A 199 -14.04 6.47 -2.26
CA TYR A 199 -14.27 5.11 -2.75
C TYR A 199 -14.05 4.07 -1.64
N THR A 200 -12.93 4.16 -0.92
CA THR A 200 -12.64 3.29 0.22
C THR A 200 -13.67 3.46 1.34
N ALA A 201 -14.11 4.70 1.61
CA ALA A 201 -15.09 5.00 2.65
C ALA A 201 -16.47 4.37 2.37
N PHE A 202 -16.91 4.39 1.11
CA PHE A 202 -18.19 3.81 0.69
C PHE A 202 -18.11 2.34 0.27
N HIS A 203 -16.93 1.74 0.29
CA HIS A 203 -16.78 0.32 -0.05
C HIS A 203 -17.55 -0.56 0.93
N ASP A 204 -18.38 -1.47 0.41
CA ASP A 204 -19.31 -2.29 1.19
C ASP A 204 -18.64 -3.27 2.16
N GLN A 205 -17.34 -3.48 2.05
CA GLN A 205 -16.53 -4.25 3.00
C GLN A 205 -15.71 -3.37 3.96
N THR A 206 -15.81 -2.05 3.89
CA THR A 206 -15.16 -1.15 4.87
C THR A 206 -16.05 -1.02 6.10
N LEU A 207 -15.52 -1.39 7.28
CA LEU A 207 -16.26 -1.40 8.54
C LEU A 207 -15.65 -0.45 9.58
N VAL A 208 -16.54 0.10 10.41
CA VAL A 208 -16.24 0.52 11.77
C VAL A 208 -16.48 -0.69 12.65
N ALA A 209 -15.42 -1.42 12.98
CA ALA A 209 -15.51 -2.69 13.69
C ALA A 209 -15.40 -2.51 15.20
N TRP A 210 -16.17 -3.29 15.95
CA TRP A 210 -16.15 -3.37 17.42
C TRP A 210 -15.82 -4.74 17.95
N ALA A 211 -15.82 -5.78 17.10
CA ALA A 211 -15.49 -7.13 17.51
C ALA A 211 -14.53 -7.81 16.54
N LEU A 212 -13.75 -8.73 17.09
CA LEU A 212 -12.71 -9.51 16.45
C LEU A 212 -12.87 -10.97 16.83
N ASN A 213 -12.96 -11.87 15.84
CA ASN A 213 -13.08 -13.31 16.05
C ASN A 213 -14.23 -13.71 17.00
N GLY A 214 -15.33 -12.94 17.00
CA GLY A 214 -16.51 -13.18 17.82
C GLY A 214 -16.44 -12.64 19.24
N ASN A 215 -15.40 -11.86 19.59
CA ASN A 215 -15.25 -11.20 20.88
C ASN A 215 -15.13 -9.68 20.69
N ASP A 216 -15.55 -8.90 21.67
CA ASP A 216 -15.30 -7.46 21.67
C ASP A 216 -13.80 -7.17 21.52
N LEU A 217 -13.48 -6.06 20.86
CA LEU A 217 -12.10 -5.62 20.69
C LEU A 217 -11.41 -5.44 22.04
N THR A 218 -10.17 -5.90 22.14
CA THR A 218 -9.31 -5.53 23.25
C THR A 218 -8.70 -4.14 23.03
N PRO A 219 -8.20 -3.47 24.08
CA PRO A 219 -7.47 -2.19 23.92
C PRO A 219 -6.35 -2.28 22.87
N ASP A 220 -5.58 -3.37 22.86
CA ASP A 220 -4.48 -3.59 21.90
C ASP A 220 -4.94 -3.75 20.45
N HIS A 221 -6.18 -4.19 20.24
CA HIS A 221 -6.80 -4.31 18.92
C HIS A 221 -7.62 -3.08 18.53
N GLY A 222 -7.66 -2.04 19.39
CA GLY A 222 -8.27 -0.75 19.08
C GLY A 222 -9.69 -0.57 19.61
N ALA A 223 -10.04 -1.21 20.77
CA ALA A 223 -11.30 -0.92 21.43
C ALA A 223 -11.46 0.60 21.67
N PRO A 224 -12.70 1.12 21.61
CA PRO A 224 -13.96 0.42 21.40
C PRO A 224 -14.32 0.23 19.91
N LEU A 225 -13.75 1.02 19.01
CA LEU A 225 -14.03 1.03 17.57
C LEU A 225 -12.73 1.17 16.77
N ARG A 226 -12.63 0.43 15.67
CA ARG A 226 -11.52 0.56 14.74
C ARG A 226 -11.98 0.57 13.29
N LEU A 227 -11.19 1.19 12.43
CA LEU A 227 -11.36 1.07 10.99
C LEU A 227 -10.80 -0.25 10.50
N VAL A 228 -11.53 -0.95 9.63
CA VAL A 228 -11.04 -2.08 8.85
C VAL A 228 -11.45 -1.94 7.39
N THR A 229 -10.48 -2.10 6.49
CA THR A 229 -10.65 -1.90 5.05
C THR A 229 -10.07 -3.10 4.29
N PRO A 230 -10.78 -3.63 3.27
CA PRO A 230 -10.44 -4.93 2.69
C PRO A 230 -9.17 -4.90 1.81
N PHE A 231 -8.93 -3.83 1.06
CA PHE A 231 -7.83 -3.75 0.07
C PHE A 231 -6.63 -2.94 0.53
N LYS A 232 -6.59 -2.59 1.81
CA LYS A 232 -5.53 -1.74 2.37
C LYS A 232 -4.72 -2.53 3.39
N TYR A 233 -3.41 -2.32 3.40
CA TYR A 233 -2.55 -2.84 4.47
C TYR A 233 -2.96 -2.32 5.85
N GLY A 234 -2.62 -3.07 6.89
CA GLY A 234 -2.95 -2.77 8.27
C GLY A 234 -2.61 -1.35 8.75
N ILE A 235 -1.65 -0.70 8.12
CA ILE A 235 -1.29 0.71 8.41
C ILE A 235 -2.43 1.70 8.13
N LYS A 236 -3.41 1.36 7.29
CA LYS A 236 -4.63 2.15 7.06
C LYS A 236 -5.77 1.80 8.01
N GLN A 237 -5.66 0.73 8.74
CA GLN A 237 -6.73 0.24 9.61
C GLN A 237 -6.59 0.82 11.02
N LEU A 238 -6.93 2.11 11.16
CA LEU A 238 -6.80 2.88 12.39
C LEU A 238 -7.45 2.16 13.57
N LYS A 239 -6.71 1.97 14.64
CA LYS A 239 -7.21 1.49 15.92
C LYS A 239 -7.74 2.67 16.76
N ARG A 240 -8.81 2.47 17.48
CA ARG A 240 -9.42 3.47 18.39
C ARG A 240 -9.74 4.78 17.68
N ILE A 241 -10.83 4.77 16.93
CA ILE A 241 -11.32 5.96 16.24
C ILE A 241 -11.81 6.97 17.27
N GLY A 242 -11.24 8.19 17.25
CA GLY A 242 -11.68 9.31 18.08
C GLY A 242 -12.23 10.48 17.28
N ILE A 243 -11.67 10.72 16.10
CA ILE A 243 -12.06 11.83 15.23
C ILE A 243 -12.24 11.34 13.82
N ILE A 244 -13.30 11.79 13.15
CA ILE A 244 -13.53 11.61 11.70
C ILE A 244 -13.76 12.99 11.11
N GLU A 245 -12.87 13.43 10.23
CA GLU A 245 -12.94 14.68 9.51
C GLU A 245 -13.26 14.46 8.05
N PHE A 246 -14.24 15.18 7.53
CA PHE A 246 -14.62 15.22 6.13
C PHE A 246 -13.86 16.34 5.44
N THR A 247 -13.18 16.07 4.34
CA THR A 247 -12.34 17.08 3.68
C THR A 247 -12.33 16.91 2.16
N ASN A 248 -12.07 18.01 1.44
CA ASN A 248 -11.87 18.01 -0.01
C ASN A 248 -10.41 17.88 -0.40
N ASP A 249 -9.50 18.21 0.49
CA ASP A 249 -8.07 18.04 0.29
C ASP A 249 -7.64 16.66 0.78
N ARG A 250 -6.66 16.05 0.08
CA ARG A 250 -6.07 14.78 0.53
C ARG A 250 -5.46 14.97 1.92
N PRO A 251 -5.98 14.30 2.95
CA PRO A 251 -5.53 14.52 4.31
C PRO A 251 -4.13 13.94 4.55
N PRO A 252 -3.43 14.41 5.58
CA PRO A 252 -2.20 13.83 6.04
C PRO A 252 -2.41 12.36 6.45
N ASP A 253 -1.34 11.58 6.38
CA ASP A 253 -1.34 10.17 6.78
C ASP A 253 0.00 9.85 7.45
N TYR A 254 -0.05 9.26 8.62
CA TYR A 254 1.11 9.02 9.47
C TYR A 254 2.24 8.29 8.74
N TRP A 255 1.93 7.22 7.99
CA TRP A 255 2.95 6.45 7.30
C TRP A 255 3.34 7.03 5.95
N PHE A 256 2.43 7.73 5.28
CA PHE A 256 2.79 8.47 4.05
C PHE A 256 3.84 9.53 4.33
N GLU A 257 3.73 10.27 5.42
CA GLU A 257 4.75 11.25 5.86
C GLU A 257 6.09 10.59 6.16
N ARG A 258 6.10 9.29 6.42
CA ARG A 258 7.30 8.48 6.68
C ARG A 258 7.76 7.65 5.48
N GLY A 259 7.25 7.94 4.27
CA GLY A 259 7.73 7.37 3.01
C GLY A 259 7.01 6.14 2.51
N TYR A 260 5.85 5.83 3.08
CA TYR A 260 4.98 4.79 2.58
C TYR A 260 4.00 5.34 1.53
N ASP A 261 3.33 4.45 0.81
CA ASP A 261 2.26 4.79 -0.13
C ASP A 261 1.03 5.32 0.62
N TRP A 262 0.42 6.41 0.12
CA TRP A 262 -0.76 6.98 0.76
C TRP A 262 -1.96 6.04 0.64
N HIS A 263 -2.18 5.42 -0.51
CA HIS A 263 -3.24 4.43 -0.68
C HIS A 263 -3.01 3.16 0.14
N ALA A 264 -1.75 2.73 0.24
CA ALA A 264 -1.35 1.49 0.90
C ALA A 264 -2.21 0.28 0.46
N SER A 265 -2.55 0.22 -0.84
CA SER A 265 -3.36 -0.84 -1.45
C SER A 265 -2.52 -2.04 -1.91
N PHE A 266 -3.17 -3.21 -2.13
CA PHE A 266 -2.53 -4.44 -2.62
C PHE A 266 -3.45 -5.21 -3.57
#